data_0ae898818df8a8f3decfd88d3ef580ea
#
_entry.id   0ae898818df8a8f3decfd88d3ef580ea
#
_cell.length_a   1.000
_cell.length_b   1.000
_cell.length_c   1.000
_cell.angle_alpha   90.00
_cell.angle_beta   90.00
_cell.angle_gamma   90.00
#
_symmetry.space_group_name_H-M   'P 1'
#
loop_
_entity.id
_entity.type
_entity.pdbx_description
1 polymer ?
#
loop_
_entity_poly.entity_id
_entity_poly.type
_entity_poly.pdbx_seq_one_letter_code
_entity_poly.pdbx_strand_id
1 'polypeptide(L)' 'MMCIVCRWNSGDVKIDLSIEILNCSSCTSLTSIPVLPKLEELYCSGCTSLISIPSMAELKELDCSYCTSL' A
#
# COMPACT_ATOMS: atom_id res chain seq x y z
N MET A 1 -4.18 5.33 13.09
CA MET A 1 -4.35 6.16 11.88
C MET A 1 -4.45 5.25 10.67
N MET A 2 -5.46 5.45 9.82
CA MET A 2 -5.67 4.62 8.64
C MET A 2 -5.10 5.29 7.40
N CYS A 3 -4.39 4.53 6.56
CA CYS A 3 -3.94 5.04 5.27
C CYS A 3 -5.09 5.03 4.25
N ILE A 4 -4.85 5.61 3.08
CA ILE A 4 -5.88 5.69 2.04
C ILE A 4 -6.34 4.30 1.58
N VAL A 5 -5.46 3.30 1.56
CA VAL A 5 -5.83 1.94 1.16
C VAL A 5 -6.78 1.32 2.17
N CYS A 6 -6.53 1.50 3.46
CA CYS A 6 -7.44 1.01 4.50
C CYS A 6 -8.80 1.68 4.41
N ARG A 7 -8.83 2.98 4.14
CA ARG A 7 -10.07 3.73 3.96
C ARG A 7 -10.82 3.26 2.71
N TRP A 8 -10.11 2.95 1.65
CA TRP A 8 -10.70 2.38 0.45
C TRP A 8 -11.28 0.98 0.73
N ASN A 9 -10.55 0.14 1.46
CA ASN A 9 -11.03 -1.20 1.85
C ASN A 9 -12.29 -1.14 2.73
N SER A 10 -12.42 -0.06 3.52
CA SER A 10 -13.61 0.17 4.37
C SER A 10 -14.78 0.78 3.62
N GLY A 11 -14.58 1.20 2.37
CA GLY A 11 -15.59 1.86 1.57
C GLY A 11 -15.71 3.36 1.80
N ASP A 12 -14.83 3.97 2.60
CA ASP A 12 -14.86 5.40 2.91
C ASP A 12 -14.47 6.28 1.73
N VAL A 13 -13.54 5.80 0.90
CA VAL A 13 -13.02 6.55 -0.24
C VAL A 13 -12.83 5.61 -1.42
N LYS A 14 -12.77 6.17 -2.63
CA LYS A 14 -12.33 5.44 -3.82
C LYS A 14 -10.85 5.67 -4.03
N ILE A 15 -10.11 4.59 -4.31
CA ILE A 15 -8.71 4.72 -4.68
C ILE A 15 -8.60 5.04 -6.16
N ASP A 16 -7.71 5.96 -6.50
CA ASP A 16 -7.43 6.32 -7.88
C ASP A 16 -6.42 5.31 -8.46
N LEU A 17 -6.85 4.54 -9.46
CA LEU A 17 -5.99 3.52 -10.08
C LEU A 17 -4.89 4.11 -10.95
N SER A 18 -4.89 5.41 -11.18
CA SER A 18 -3.85 6.09 -11.94
C SER A 18 -2.76 6.70 -11.06
N ILE A 19 -2.80 6.49 -9.75
CA ILE A 19 -1.78 7.04 -8.85
C ILE A 19 -0.41 6.43 -9.16
N GLU A 20 0.62 7.26 -9.00
CA GLU A 20 1.99 6.86 -9.25
C GLU A 20 2.78 6.67 -7.97
N ILE A 21 2.38 7.35 -6.89
CA ILE A 21 3.05 7.29 -5.60
C ILE A 21 2.02 6.96 -4.53
N LEU A 22 2.30 5.96 -3.71
CA LEU A 22 1.44 5.58 -2.60
C LEU A 22 2.26 5.52 -1.32
N ASN A 23 1.87 6.31 -0.33
CA ASN A 23 2.48 6.29 0.98
C ASN A 23 1.47 5.79 2.01
N CYS A 24 1.67 4.57 2.48
CA CYS A 24 0.86 3.97 3.54
C CYS A 24 1.72 3.55 4.73
N SER A 25 2.83 4.24 4.93
CA SER A 25 3.77 3.95 6.03
C SER A 25 3.09 4.02 7.39
N SER A 26 3.48 3.13 8.29
CA SER A 26 2.98 3.04 9.66
C SER A 26 1.50 2.70 9.78
N CYS A 27 0.87 2.22 8.72
CA CYS A 27 -0.53 1.78 8.79
C CYS A 27 -0.58 0.34 9.30
N THR A 28 -0.74 0.18 10.61
CA THR A 28 -0.73 -1.14 11.26
C THR A 28 -2.00 -1.95 10.99
N SER A 29 -3.04 -1.33 10.42
CA SER A 29 -4.29 -2.01 10.06
C SER A 29 -4.29 -2.55 8.63
N LEU A 30 -3.32 -2.14 7.81
CA LEU A 30 -3.25 -2.54 6.41
C LEU A 30 -2.84 -4.00 6.28
N THR A 31 -3.67 -4.80 5.62
CA THR A 31 -3.39 -6.23 5.40
C THR A 31 -3.03 -6.57 3.96
N SER A 32 -3.51 -5.77 3.00
CA SER A 32 -3.22 -6.01 1.58
C SER A 32 -3.26 -4.70 0.80
N ILE A 33 -2.60 -4.70 -0.34
CA ILE A 33 -2.55 -3.55 -1.25
C ILE A 33 -3.13 -3.99 -2.59
N PRO A 34 -4.03 -3.19 -3.20
CA PRO A 34 -4.58 -3.54 -4.51
C PRO A 34 -3.52 -3.40 -5.60
N VAL A 35 -3.72 -4.07 -6.72
CA VAL A 35 -2.86 -3.89 -7.88
C VAL A 35 -3.14 -2.52 -8.48
N LEU A 36 -2.09 -1.68 -8.54
CA LEU A 36 -2.17 -0.32 -9.05
C LEU A 36 -1.26 -0.24 -10.28
N PRO A 37 -1.83 -0.32 -11.50
CA PRO A 37 -1.03 -0.53 -12.70
C PRO A 37 -0.09 0.62 -13.06
N LYS A 38 -0.33 1.80 -12.51
CA LYS A 38 0.51 2.98 -12.76
C LYS A 38 1.47 3.30 -11.62
N LEU A 39 1.44 2.52 -10.53
CA LEU A 39 2.22 2.83 -9.35
C LEU A 39 3.71 2.64 -9.60
N GLU A 40 4.49 3.67 -9.33
CA GLU A 40 5.94 3.68 -9.49
C GLU A 40 6.69 3.66 -8.16
N GLU A 41 6.11 4.24 -7.11
CA GLU A 41 6.72 4.29 -5.79
C GLU A 41 5.72 3.84 -4.73
N LEU A 42 6.13 2.90 -3.90
CA LEU A 42 5.31 2.39 -2.81
C LEU A 42 6.08 2.48 -1.50
N TYR A 43 5.53 3.21 -0.55
CA TYR A 43 6.09 3.36 0.79
C TYR A 43 5.12 2.76 1.80
N CYS A 44 5.47 1.60 2.33
CA CYS A 44 4.63 0.88 3.31
C CYS A 44 5.44 0.45 4.54
N SER A 45 6.45 1.23 4.89
CA SER A 45 7.27 1.00 6.08
C SER A 45 6.41 0.93 7.34
N GLY A 46 6.65 -0.06 8.18
CA GLY A 46 5.93 -0.20 9.45
C GLY A 46 4.51 -0.75 9.34
N CYS A 47 4.12 -1.26 8.19
CA CYS A 47 2.81 -1.91 8.01
C CYS A 47 2.88 -3.34 8.55
N THR A 48 2.77 -3.49 9.85
CA THR A 48 3.03 -4.75 10.54
C THR A 48 2.00 -5.84 10.29
N SER A 49 0.82 -5.49 9.77
CA SER A 49 -0.22 -6.46 9.42
C SER A 49 -0.24 -6.81 7.93
N LEU A 50 0.59 -6.16 7.13
CA LEU A 50 0.65 -6.40 5.69
C LEU A 50 1.27 -7.76 5.40
N ILE A 51 0.52 -8.64 4.75
CA ILE A 51 0.96 -10.03 4.53
C ILE A 51 1.50 -10.27 3.13
N SER A 52 1.18 -9.40 2.17
CA SER A 52 1.69 -9.56 0.81
C SER A 52 1.60 -8.25 0.04
N ILE A 53 2.43 -8.15 -1.00
CA ILE A 53 2.43 -7.02 -1.93
C ILE A 53 2.27 -7.62 -3.33
N PRO A 54 1.29 -7.16 -4.14
CA PRO A 54 1.11 -7.70 -5.48
C PRO A 54 2.23 -7.24 -6.42
N SER A 55 2.44 -7.98 -7.49
CA SER A 55 3.35 -7.58 -8.55
C SER A 55 2.77 -6.39 -9.31
N MET A 56 3.58 -5.36 -9.47
CA MET A 56 3.19 -4.15 -10.19
C MET A 56 4.27 -3.82 -11.21
N ALA A 57 3.91 -3.85 -12.50
CA ALA A 57 4.88 -3.78 -13.59
C ALA A 57 5.66 -2.48 -13.65
N GLU A 58 5.03 -1.38 -13.22
CA GLU A 58 5.67 -0.05 -13.26
C GLU A 58 6.41 0.31 -11.97
N LEU A 59 6.39 -0.56 -10.96
CA LEU A 59 6.97 -0.25 -9.66
C LEU A 59 8.49 -0.17 -9.75
N LYS A 60 9.05 0.99 -9.36
CA LYS A 60 10.48 1.27 -9.40
C LYS A 60 11.10 1.37 -8.01
N GLU A 61 10.33 1.84 -7.03
CA GLU A 61 10.79 1.99 -5.66
C GLU A 61 9.80 1.35 -4.70
N LEU A 62 10.33 0.56 -3.77
CA LEU A 62 9.53 -0.11 -2.76
C LEU A 62 10.23 -0.01 -1.41
N ASP A 63 9.55 0.58 -0.43
CA ASP A 63 10.00 0.60 0.95
C ASP A 63 9.01 -0.18 1.79
N CYS A 64 9.38 -1.40 2.15
CA CYS A 64 8.58 -2.28 3.01
C CYS A 64 9.32 -2.62 4.31
N SER A 65 10.15 -1.69 4.79
CA SER A 65 10.87 -1.85 6.05
C SER A 65 9.89 -2.08 7.20
N TYR A 66 10.26 -2.95 8.13
CA TYR A 66 9.46 -3.25 9.32
C TYR A 66 8.08 -3.84 9.03
N CYS A 67 7.85 -4.37 7.82
CA CYS A 67 6.64 -5.11 7.51
C CYS A 67 6.82 -6.56 7.99
N THR A 68 6.63 -6.79 9.26
CA THR A 68 7.01 -8.04 9.92
C THR A 68 6.13 -9.24 9.56
N SER A 69 4.99 -9.01 8.90
CA SER A 69 4.10 -10.09 8.46
C SER A 69 4.32 -10.50 6.99
N LEU A 70 5.19 -9.81 6.27
CA LEU A 70 5.49 -10.18 4.89
C LEU A 70 6.27 -11.50 4.80
#